data_98df945543ca55727032ebef65cc4f7c
#
_entry.id   98df945543ca55727032ebef65cc4f7c
#
_cell.length_a   1.000
_cell.length_b   1.000
_cell.length_c   1.000
_cell.angle_alpha   90.00
_cell.angle_beta   90.00
_cell.angle_gamma   90.00
#
_symmetry.space_group_name_H-M   'P 1'
#
loop_
_entity.id
_entity.type
_entity.pdbx_description
1 polymer ?
#
loop_
_entity_poly.entity_id
_entity_poly.type
_entity_poly.pdbx_seq_one_letter_code
_entity_poly.pdbx_strand_id
1 'polypeptide(L)'
;MSRTVCVTSVDGHTGFLVAELLLTNETFKSNIKSVTGLTLHPHAEKCKELAKLGVKIVPHEPGRLKHTVQTLQQVGAEALCLIPPAHKDKFDITMEMIEAAKQANIANVCFVSSAGCDLAERDKQPHLRSFIDLEAAFMASKGDSSTSTGHSPVVVRYPPPFLMSNFLKWQ
;
A
#
# COMPACT_ATOMS: atom_id res chain seq x y z
N MET A 1 -13.74 -16.68 -6.21
CA MET A 1 -14.02 -16.05 -4.88
C MET A 1 -13.62 -14.58 -4.96
N SER A 2 -14.54 -13.68 -4.63
CA SER A 2 -14.25 -12.24 -4.60
C SER A 2 -13.58 -11.85 -3.27
N ARG A 3 -12.56 -10.97 -3.34
CA ARG A 3 -11.74 -10.57 -2.18
C ARG A 3 -12.03 -9.15 -1.72
N THR A 4 -11.90 -8.92 -0.43
CA THR A 4 -11.85 -7.58 0.17
C THR A 4 -10.40 -7.08 0.15
N VAL A 5 -10.15 -5.99 -0.56
CA VAL A 5 -8.83 -5.40 -0.74
C VAL A 5 -8.72 -4.08 0.02
N CYS A 6 -7.63 -3.92 0.76
CA CYS A 6 -7.26 -2.65 1.37
C CYS A 6 -6.09 -2.04 0.59
N VAL A 7 -6.15 -0.74 0.31
CA VAL A 7 -5.09 0.02 -0.39
C VAL A 7 -4.70 1.20 0.49
N THR A 8 -3.38 1.35 0.77
CA THR A 8 -2.91 2.50 1.56
C THR A 8 -2.55 3.69 0.67
N SER A 9 -2.47 4.87 1.27
CA SER A 9 -2.08 6.12 0.60
C SER A 9 -2.92 6.43 -0.64
N VAL A 10 -4.24 6.22 -0.55
CA VAL A 10 -5.17 6.43 -1.68
C VAL A 10 -5.35 7.91 -2.05
N ASP A 11 -4.93 8.84 -1.21
CA ASP A 11 -4.80 10.27 -1.51
C ASP A 11 -3.59 10.57 -2.42
N GLY A 12 -2.62 9.66 -2.51
CA GLY A 12 -1.49 9.72 -3.41
C GLY A 12 -1.84 9.27 -4.84
N HIS A 13 -0.94 9.52 -5.80
CA HIS A 13 -1.16 9.18 -7.20
C HIS A 13 -1.28 7.65 -7.41
N THR A 14 -0.32 6.88 -6.89
CA THR A 14 -0.29 5.43 -7.07
C THR A 14 -1.45 4.74 -6.38
N GLY A 15 -1.75 5.12 -5.13
CA GLY A 15 -2.86 4.54 -4.37
C GLY A 15 -4.22 4.81 -5.01
N PHE A 16 -4.42 6.02 -5.51
CA PHE A 16 -5.61 6.39 -6.26
C PHE A 16 -5.80 5.48 -7.49
N LEU A 17 -4.78 5.40 -8.36
CA LEU A 17 -4.85 4.61 -9.59
C LEU A 17 -5.07 3.11 -9.32
N VAL A 18 -4.43 2.56 -8.29
CA VAL A 18 -4.66 1.16 -7.92
C VAL A 18 -6.08 0.93 -7.46
N ALA A 19 -6.61 1.79 -6.57
CA ALA A 19 -7.98 1.64 -6.07
C ALA A 19 -9.03 1.83 -7.17
N GLU A 20 -8.82 2.81 -8.07
CA GLU A 20 -9.67 3.05 -9.23
C GLU A 20 -9.67 1.83 -10.17
N LEU A 21 -8.48 1.32 -10.54
CA LEU A 21 -8.33 0.19 -11.44
C LEU A 21 -9.02 -1.07 -10.92
N LEU A 22 -8.93 -1.35 -9.63
CA LEU A 22 -9.58 -2.50 -9.01
C LEU A 22 -11.12 -2.47 -9.18
N LEU A 23 -11.73 -1.30 -9.24
CA LEU A 23 -13.19 -1.14 -9.36
C LEU A 23 -13.67 -0.88 -10.78
N THR A 24 -12.84 -0.35 -11.67
CA THR A 24 -13.25 0.06 -13.02
C THR A 24 -12.86 -0.94 -14.11
N ASN A 25 -11.78 -1.69 -13.90
CA ASN A 25 -11.34 -2.68 -14.88
C ASN A 25 -12.13 -3.99 -14.73
N GLU A 26 -12.80 -4.42 -15.79
CA GLU A 26 -13.70 -5.59 -15.79
C GLU A 26 -12.99 -6.89 -15.35
N THR A 27 -11.72 -7.05 -15.70
CA THR A 27 -10.94 -8.24 -15.31
C THR A 27 -10.73 -8.33 -13.80
N PHE A 28 -10.50 -7.19 -13.13
CA PHE A 28 -10.29 -7.16 -11.68
C PHE A 28 -11.60 -7.10 -10.92
N LYS A 29 -12.54 -6.28 -11.36
CA LYS A 29 -13.82 -6.04 -10.70
C LYS A 29 -14.59 -7.33 -10.39
N SER A 30 -14.56 -8.30 -11.30
CA SER A 30 -15.22 -9.61 -11.11
C SER A 30 -14.67 -10.41 -9.90
N ASN A 31 -13.43 -10.14 -9.49
CA ASN A 31 -12.74 -10.82 -8.40
C ASN A 31 -12.63 -9.97 -7.12
N ILE A 32 -13.19 -8.76 -7.13
CA ILE A 32 -13.17 -7.83 -5.99
C ILE A 32 -14.55 -7.73 -5.36
N LYS A 33 -14.63 -8.00 -4.06
CA LYS A 33 -15.83 -7.82 -3.26
C LYS A 33 -16.00 -6.37 -2.83
N SER A 34 -14.94 -5.77 -2.34
CA SER A 34 -14.91 -4.38 -1.88
C SER A 34 -13.47 -3.85 -1.83
N VAL A 35 -13.33 -2.53 -1.97
CA VAL A 35 -12.07 -1.82 -1.81
C VAL A 35 -12.19 -0.84 -0.65
N THR A 36 -11.24 -0.89 0.28
CA THR A 36 -11.07 0.10 1.36
C THR A 36 -9.78 0.86 1.13
N GLY A 37 -9.85 2.19 1.13
CA GLY A 37 -8.71 3.08 1.00
C GLY A 37 -8.30 3.66 2.35
N LEU A 38 -7.08 3.37 2.82
CA LEU A 38 -6.48 4.02 3.98
C LEU A 38 -5.69 5.26 3.55
N THR A 39 -5.84 6.36 4.28
CA THR A 39 -5.24 7.64 3.91
C THR A 39 -4.94 8.52 5.11
N LEU A 40 -3.86 9.31 5.02
CA LEU A 40 -3.55 10.39 5.97
C LEU A 40 -4.46 11.61 5.78
N HIS A 41 -5.04 11.79 4.58
CA HIS A 41 -5.82 12.96 4.18
C HIS A 41 -7.21 12.56 3.64
N PRO A 42 -8.14 12.11 4.51
CA PRO A 42 -9.44 11.55 4.08
C PRO A 42 -10.33 12.56 3.34
N HIS A 43 -10.07 13.85 3.46
CA HIS A 43 -10.83 14.92 2.80
C HIS A 43 -10.21 15.38 1.46
N ALA A 44 -9.11 14.77 1.02
CA ALA A 44 -8.50 15.06 -0.27
C ALA A 44 -9.48 14.79 -1.43
N GLU A 45 -9.37 15.56 -2.52
CA GLU A 45 -10.28 15.43 -3.67
C GLU A 45 -10.26 14.02 -4.27
N LYS A 46 -9.08 13.42 -4.42
CA LYS A 46 -8.94 12.03 -4.85
C LYS A 46 -9.71 11.03 -3.99
N CYS A 47 -9.77 11.25 -2.67
CA CYS A 47 -10.56 10.41 -1.77
C CYS A 47 -12.06 10.55 -2.03
N LYS A 48 -12.53 11.76 -2.34
CA LYS A 48 -13.93 12.01 -2.70
C LYS A 48 -14.29 11.35 -4.03
N GLU A 49 -13.38 11.39 -5.02
CA GLU A 49 -13.55 10.72 -6.31
C GLU A 49 -13.63 9.20 -6.12
N LEU A 50 -12.71 8.62 -5.35
CA LEU A 50 -12.73 7.19 -5.05
C LEU A 50 -14.00 6.76 -4.29
N ALA A 51 -14.48 7.60 -3.37
CA ALA A 51 -15.72 7.32 -2.65
C ALA A 51 -16.94 7.26 -3.60
N LYS A 52 -16.99 8.10 -4.65
CA LYS A 52 -18.03 8.03 -5.71
C LYS A 52 -17.95 6.73 -6.50
N LEU A 53 -16.76 6.13 -6.63
CA LEU A 53 -16.57 4.83 -7.29
C LEU A 53 -16.89 3.64 -6.36
N GLY A 54 -17.18 3.89 -5.08
CA GLY A 54 -17.52 2.84 -4.11
C GLY A 54 -16.37 2.40 -3.21
N VAL A 55 -15.23 3.11 -3.21
CA VAL A 55 -14.15 2.87 -2.23
C VAL A 55 -14.57 3.37 -0.86
N LYS A 56 -14.46 2.53 0.17
CA LYS A 56 -14.63 2.95 1.55
C LYS A 56 -13.37 3.68 2.02
N ILE A 57 -13.45 4.99 2.21
CA ILE A 57 -12.33 5.79 2.70
C ILE A 57 -12.27 5.72 4.23
N VAL A 58 -11.09 5.39 4.76
CA VAL A 58 -10.83 5.28 6.20
C VAL A 58 -9.57 6.07 6.54
N PRO A 59 -9.60 6.95 7.55
CA PRO A 59 -8.42 7.66 8.00
C PRO A 59 -7.40 6.68 8.59
N HIS A 60 -6.13 6.92 8.29
CA HIS A 60 -4.99 6.27 8.93
C HIS A 60 -4.31 7.29 9.84
N GLU A 61 -4.19 6.94 11.11
CA GLU A 61 -3.55 7.78 12.13
C GLU A 61 -2.24 7.11 12.56
N PRO A 62 -1.08 7.57 12.07
CA PRO A 62 0.21 7.01 12.45
C PRO A 62 0.47 7.07 13.95
N GLY A 63 1.20 6.09 14.50
CA GLY A 63 1.46 5.94 15.92
C GLY A 63 0.35 5.23 16.69
N ARG A 64 -0.70 4.76 16.01
CA ARG A 64 -1.83 4.03 16.62
C ARG A 64 -1.94 2.60 16.11
N LEU A 65 -0.87 1.84 16.23
CA LEU A 65 -0.78 0.45 15.73
C LEU A 65 -2.03 -0.39 16.07
N LYS A 66 -2.48 -0.40 17.31
CA LYS A 66 -3.66 -1.18 17.73
C LYS A 66 -4.93 -0.76 16.98
N HIS A 67 -5.11 0.53 16.75
CA HIS A 67 -6.25 1.05 15.99
C HIS A 67 -6.16 0.62 14.52
N THR A 68 -4.96 0.69 13.93
CA THR A 68 -4.71 0.25 12.56
C THR A 68 -5.00 -1.25 12.38
N VAL A 69 -4.56 -2.10 13.33
CA VAL A 69 -4.88 -3.53 13.36
C VAL A 69 -6.38 -3.76 13.40
N GLN A 70 -7.08 -3.10 14.33
CA GLN A 70 -8.54 -3.22 14.45
C GLN A 70 -9.25 -2.79 13.17
N THR A 71 -8.80 -1.70 12.54
CA THR A 71 -9.36 -1.20 11.27
C THR A 71 -9.23 -2.26 10.17
N LEU A 72 -8.03 -2.85 9.99
CA LEU A 72 -7.80 -3.91 8.99
C LEU A 72 -8.69 -5.14 9.24
N GLN A 73 -8.87 -5.53 10.49
CA GLN A 73 -9.76 -6.63 10.88
C GLN A 73 -11.24 -6.31 10.63
N GLN A 74 -11.69 -5.12 11.02
CA GLN A 74 -13.09 -4.68 10.86
C GLN A 74 -13.52 -4.55 9.40
N VAL A 75 -12.61 -4.11 8.52
CA VAL A 75 -12.91 -4.08 7.08
C VAL A 75 -12.81 -5.45 6.42
N GLY A 76 -12.34 -6.46 7.16
CA GLY A 76 -12.20 -7.83 6.65
C GLY A 76 -11.19 -7.93 5.51
N ALA A 77 -10.08 -7.21 5.59
CA ALA A 77 -9.08 -7.18 4.54
C ALA A 77 -8.43 -8.55 4.35
N GLU A 78 -8.60 -9.14 3.18
CA GLU A 78 -7.96 -10.41 2.77
C GLU A 78 -6.68 -10.18 1.98
N ALA A 79 -6.58 -8.99 1.38
CA ALA A 79 -5.40 -8.53 0.67
C ALA A 79 -5.11 -7.06 1.00
N LEU A 80 -3.83 -6.71 1.10
CA LEU A 80 -3.36 -5.35 1.34
C LEU A 80 -2.40 -4.93 0.24
N CYS A 81 -2.69 -3.82 -0.44
CA CYS A 81 -1.72 -3.11 -1.27
C CYS A 81 -1.10 -2.00 -0.42
N LEU A 82 0.12 -2.23 0.06
CA LEU A 82 0.86 -1.34 0.95
C LEU A 82 1.71 -0.40 0.12
N ILE A 83 1.31 0.85 0.06
CA ILE A 83 1.98 1.93 -0.65
C ILE A 83 2.47 2.92 0.40
N PRO A 84 3.79 3.14 0.54
CA PRO A 84 4.33 4.12 1.45
C PRO A 84 3.82 5.53 1.14
N PRO A 85 3.43 6.33 2.14
CA PRO A 85 2.94 7.67 1.91
C PRO A 85 4.07 8.63 1.47
N ALA A 86 3.72 9.67 0.71
CA ALA A 86 4.62 10.78 0.40
C ALA A 86 4.74 11.71 1.63
N HIS A 87 5.36 11.23 2.69
CA HIS A 87 5.48 11.91 3.97
C HIS A 87 6.93 11.86 4.49
N LYS A 88 7.34 12.84 5.31
CA LYS A 88 8.68 12.86 5.92
C LYS A 88 8.95 11.61 6.78
N ASP A 89 7.93 11.16 7.54
CA ASP A 89 8.00 10.00 8.42
C ASP A 89 7.55 8.70 7.71
N LYS A 90 7.66 8.68 6.37
CA LYS A 90 7.25 7.55 5.51
C LYS A 90 7.78 6.21 6.00
N PHE A 91 9.02 6.18 6.50
CA PHE A 91 9.65 4.95 6.97
C PHE A 91 8.89 4.37 8.17
N ASP A 92 8.68 5.18 9.22
CA ASP A 92 8.03 4.73 10.45
C ASP A 92 6.55 4.37 10.22
N ILE A 93 5.85 5.17 9.41
CA ILE A 93 4.46 4.89 9.01
C ILE A 93 4.35 3.55 8.27
N THR A 94 5.29 3.26 7.38
CA THR A 94 5.30 2.02 6.61
C THR A 94 5.65 0.83 7.49
N MET A 95 6.63 0.97 8.41
CA MET A 95 6.97 -0.06 9.38
C MET A 95 5.78 -0.41 10.29
N GLU A 96 5.06 0.60 10.78
CA GLU A 96 3.83 0.39 11.55
C GLU A 96 2.77 -0.39 10.74
N MET A 97 2.61 -0.06 9.46
CA MET A 97 1.64 -0.75 8.60
C MET A 97 2.05 -2.21 8.32
N ILE A 98 3.33 -2.49 8.15
CA ILE A 98 3.87 -3.87 8.02
C ILE A 98 3.50 -4.68 9.28
N GLU A 99 3.75 -4.11 10.44
CA GLU A 99 3.42 -4.78 11.72
C GLU A 99 1.90 -4.92 11.92
N ALA A 100 1.12 -3.91 11.53
CA ALA A 100 -0.34 -3.98 11.57
C ALA A 100 -0.89 -5.08 10.66
N ALA A 101 -0.37 -5.23 9.44
CA ALA A 101 -0.78 -6.26 8.50
C ALA A 101 -0.48 -7.66 9.06
N LYS A 102 0.68 -7.84 9.69
CA LYS A 102 1.08 -9.08 10.36
C LYS A 102 0.13 -9.42 11.52
N GLN A 103 -0.10 -8.46 12.44
CA GLN A 103 -0.99 -8.67 13.59
C GLN A 103 -2.45 -8.86 13.19
N ALA A 104 -2.90 -8.22 12.11
CA ALA A 104 -4.24 -8.42 11.56
C ALA A 104 -4.37 -9.73 10.77
N ASN A 105 -3.27 -10.47 10.58
CA ASN A 105 -3.20 -11.73 9.85
C ASN A 105 -3.71 -11.63 8.41
N ILE A 106 -3.29 -10.57 7.69
CA ILE A 106 -3.66 -10.38 6.28
C ILE A 106 -2.94 -11.42 5.42
N ALA A 107 -3.70 -12.25 4.72
CA ALA A 107 -3.15 -13.40 3.98
C ALA A 107 -2.24 -13.01 2.79
N ASN A 108 -2.54 -11.91 2.12
CA ASN A 108 -1.81 -11.47 0.93
C ASN A 108 -1.44 -9.99 1.07
N VAL A 109 -0.16 -9.68 1.04
CA VAL A 109 0.32 -8.29 1.11
C VAL A 109 1.24 -8.00 -0.07
N CYS A 110 0.91 -6.98 -0.84
CA CYS A 110 1.75 -6.44 -1.91
C CYS A 110 2.37 -5.12 -1.45
N PHE A 111 3.68 -5.06 -1.36
CA PHE A 111 4.41 -3.83 -1.05
C PHE A 111 4.84 -3.13 -2.33
N VAL A 112 4.42 -1.89 -2.50
CA VAL A 112 4.83 -1.06 -3.62
C VAL A 112 6.09 -0.29 -3.24
N SER A 113 7.21 -0.75 -3.75
CA SER A 113 8.53 -0.14 -3.59
C SER A 113 8.84 0.80 -4.75
N SER A 114 10.05 1.36 -4.77
CA SER A 114 10.49 2.29 -5.81
C SER A 114 11.58 1.66 -6.67
N ALA A 115 11.43 1.75 -7.99
CA ALA A 115 12.49 1.36 -8.92
C ALA A 115 13.73 2.24 -8.72
N GLY A 116 14.92 1.64 -8.79
CA GLY A 116 16.20 2.31 -8.59
C GLY A 116 16.61 2.52 -7.14
N CYS A 117 15.83 2.04 -6.17
CA CYS A 117 16.21 2.15 -4.76
C CYS A 117 17.49 1.37 -4.41
N ASP A 118 17.78 0.30 -5.15
CA ASP A 118 19.01 -0.49 -5.06
C ASP A 118 20.24 0.24 -5.61
N LEU A 119 20.06 1.17 -6.54
CA LEU A 119 21.12 2.01 -7.11
C LEU A 119 21.34 3.32 -6.33
N ALA A 120 20.42 3.63 -5.42
CA ALA A 120 20.48 4.87 -4.65
C ALA A 120 21.62 4.85 -3.62
N GLU A 121 22.38 5.94 -3.54
CA GLU A 121 23.40 6.17 -2.53
C GLU A 121 22.76 6.72 -1.26
N ARG A 122 23.06 6.13 -0.10
CA ARG A 122 22.43 6.51 1.19
C ARG A 122 22.64 8.01 1.51
N ASP A 123 23.82 8.54 1.24
CA ASP A 123 24.17 9.92 1.58
C ASP A 123 23.58 10.94 0.60
N LYS A 124 23.36 10.56 -0.66
CA LYS A 124 22.83 11.44 -1.69
C LYS A 124 21.32 11.33 -1.87
N GLN A 125 20.76 10.15 -1.66
CA GLN A 125 19.37 9.82 -1.92
C GLN A 125 18.75 8.98 -0.78
N PRO A 126 18.83 9.48 0.48
CA PRO A 126 18.44 8.70 1.66
C PRO A 126 16.97 8.23 1.60
N HIS A 127 16.07 9.08 1.09
CA HIS A 127 14.64 8.75 0.96
C HIS A 127 14.36 7.65 -0.08
N LEU A 128 15.15 7.57 -1.14
CA LEU A 128 15.03 6.50 -2.13
C LEU A 128 15.68 5.22 -1.58
N ARG A 129 16.87 5.34 -0.98
CA ARG A 129 17.57 4.21 -0.40
C ARG A 129 16.80 3.52 0.72
N SER A 130 16.02 4.28 1.51
CA SER A 130 15.21 3.72 2.61
C SER A 130 14.18 2.67 2.14
N PHE A 131 13.84 2.62 0.86
CA PHE A 131 12.97 1.55 0.34
C PHE A 131 13.62 0.16 0.44
N ILE A 132 14.96 0.05 0.35
CA ILE A 132 15.67 -1.22 0.56
C ILE A 132 15.48 -1.73 2.00
N ASP A 133 15.57 -0.83 2.98
CA ASP A 133 15.39 -1.19 4.37
C ASP A 133 13.92 -1.61 4.64
N LEU A 134 12.95 -0.94 3.98
CA LEU A 134 11.54 -1.31 4.02
C LEU A 134 11.26 -2.65 3.33
N GLU A 135 11.86 -2.90 2.16
CA GLU A 135 11.76 -4.21 1.47
C GLU A 135 12.27 -5.34 2.37
N ALA A 136 13.44 -5.14 3.00
CA ALA A 136 14.02 -6.13 3.90
C ALA A 136 13.12 -6.41 5.11
N ALA A 137 12.60 -5.37 5.76
CA ALA A 137 11.67 -5.50 6.88
C ALA A 137 10.36 -6.19 6.46
N PHE A 138 9.82 -5.82 5.30
CA PHE A 138 8.61 -6.42 4.76
C PHE A 138 8.79 -7.91 4.45
N MET A 139 9.89 -8.30 3.81
CA MET A 139 10.19 -9.70 3.52
C MET A 139 10.46 -10.51 4.79
N ALA A 140 11.11 -9.92 5.80
CA ALA A 140 11.32 -10.55 7.11
C ALA A 140 10.02 -10.74 7.90
N SER A 141 8.96 -10.00 7.58
CA SER A 141 7.64 -10.15 8.22
C SER A 141 6.88 -11.40 7.75
N LYS A 142 7.38 -12.10 6.72
CA LYS A 142 6.83 -13.36 6.26
C LYS A 142 6.78 -14.36 7.43
N GLY A 143 5.60 -14.90 7.68
CA GLY A 143 5.42 -15.94 8.68
C GLY A 143 6.21 -17.21 8.35
N ASP A 144 6.39 -18.07 9.33
CA ASP A 144 7.01 -19.37 9.13
C ASP A 144 6.18 -20.18 8.14
N SER A 145 6.82 -20.71 7.10
CA SER A 145 6.18 -21.56 6.10
C SER A 145 5.61 -22.87 6.67
N SER A 146 6.01 -23.25 7.88
CA SER A 146 5.48 -24.38 8.62
C SER A 146 4.12 -24.10 9.29
N THR A 147 3.73 -22.85 9.43
CA THR A 147 2.43 -22.44 9.98
C THR A 147 1.59 -21.82 8.86
N SER A 148 0.36 -22.28 8.67
CA SER A 148 -0.60 -21.76 7.68
C SER A 148 -1.03 -20.30 7.94
N THR A 149 -0.42 -19.63 8.87
CA THR A 149 -0.75 -18.29 9.36
C THR A 149 0.14 -17.17 8.81
N GLY A 150 1.15 -17.49 8.00
CA GLY A 150 2.01 -16.49 7.39
C GLY A 150 1.36 -15.81 6.19
N HIS A 151 1.50 -14.48 6.05
CA HIS A 151 1.10 -13.80 4.84
C HIS A 151 2.12 -14.05 3.71
N SER A 152 1.64 -13.95 2.46
CA SER A 152 2.49 -14.05 1.27
C SER A 152 2.90 -12.65 0.83
N PRO A 153 4.13 -12.18 1.16
CA PRO A 153 4.60 -10.87 0.77
C PRO A 153 5.03 -10.87 -0.70
N VAL A 154 4.64 -9.83 -1.41
CA VAL A 154 5.08 -9.55 -2.79
C VAL A 154 5.60 -8.13 -2.84
N VAL A 155 6.82 -7.95 -3.36
CA VAL A 155 7.41 -6.62 -3.58
C VAL A 155 7.32 -6.27 -5.05
N VAL A 156 6.73 -5.11 -5.36
CA VAL A 156 6.67 -4.54 -6.70
C VAL A 156 7.40 -3.22 -6.71
N ARG A 157 8.49 -3.12 -7.47
CA ARG A 157 9.21 -1.86 -7.67
C ARG A 157 8.57 -1.08 -8.80
N TYR A 158 7.97 0.05 -8.44
CA TYR A 158 7.29 0.94 -9.37
C TYR A 158 8.15 2.17 -9.67
N PRO A 159 8.30 2.58 -10.94
CA PRO A 159 9.05 3.80 -11.27
C PRO A 159 8.33 5.02 -10.67
N PRO A 160 9.09 5.98 -10.11
CA PRO A 160 8.50 7.20 -9.57
C PRO A 160 7.66 7.94 -10.63
N PRO A 161 6.50 8.50 -10.26
CA PRO A 161 5.59 9.15 -11.21
C PRO A 161 6.23 10.26 -12.07
N PHE A 162 7.24 10.95 -11.54
CA PHE A 162 7.96 12.00 -12.29
C PHE A 162 8.82 11.43 -13.44
N LEU A 163 9.32 10.19 -13.32
CA LEU A 163 10.03 9.52 -14.42
C LEU A 163 9.04 9.12 -15.52
N MET A 164 7.84 8.66 -15.15
CA MET A 164 6.79 8.34 -16.11
C MET A 164 6.34 9.58 -16.90
N SER A 165 6.12 10.72 -16.22
CA SER A 165 5.71 11.95 -16.87
C SER A 165 6.77 12.50 -17.85
N ASN A 166 8.04 12.25 -17.59
CA ASN A 166 9.12 12.61 -18.49
C ASN A 166 9.24 11.65 -19.69
N PHE A 167 9.06 10.36 -19.47
CA PHE A 167 9.04 9.37 -20.57
C PHE A 167 7.92 9.64 -21.59
N LEU A 168 6.74 10.04 -21.15
CA LEU A 168 5.61 10.35 -22.03
C LEU A 168 5.77 11.66 -22.79
N LYS A 169 6.70 12.54 -22.40
CA LYS A 169 7.02 13.79 -23.11
C LYS A 169 8.02 13.59 -24.25
N TRP A 170 8.64 12.42 -24.38
CA TRP A 170 9.64 12.12 -25.41
C TRP A 170 9.09 11.21 -26.54
N GLN A 171 7.79 10.96 -26.55
CA GLN A 171 7.05 10.34 -27.66
C GLN A 171 6.25 11.42 -28.40
#